data_253d6307dd2a6392da83e2ff9420bba3
#
_entry.id   253d6307dd2a6392da83e2ff9420bba3
#
_cell.length_a   1.000
_cell.length_b   1.000
_cell.length_c   1.000
_cell.angle_alpha   90.00
_cell.angle_beta   90.00
_cell.angle_gamma   90.00
#
_symmetry.space_group_name_H-M   'P 1'
#
loop_
_entity.id
_entity.type
_entity.pdbx_description
1 polymer ?
#
loop_
_entity_poly.entity_id
_entity_poly.type
_entity_poly.pdbx_seq_one_letter_code
_entity_poly.pdbx_strand_id
1 'polypeptide(L)'
;MKNIIIILYLFIVFNCDKPDSLDVEIYKLDNGLTVMLNEDHNETSVFGAVVVDGGGKRDPSDATGIAHYLEHVLFKGTSKMGTIDYNTEKIYLDSIEVLYDKLASTEDDRRRLNIQKDINRVSVKAAEYAIPNEFDRLIEGMGGTGLNAGTGSDFIYYFNAFPSTQIEKWMEIYSHRFLDPVFRMFQAELEIVYEEKNRAMDNPFRVFYETFRKYFFKKHPYGQQTVLGSVDHLKNPSLSKMKEYYDKYYVANNMYLIIAGDFNKREVKRLIKEKFQKIKKGGTIEPVNILEKPFKGREVVDLVMTPYRMIRMGYRTVEPNHEDAVVLDVIQNMFNNSSRTGFLDRLTAENKILSAYATTGLGGTDLGGFGFQFVPKDDKQTFGEAEKLVLHEIDKVKTGNFDSELLDFIKLNINMSHETRMESVSGRLWLIMSIILDNKPWEDIKSYPEKINSVTKDQIIEVANKYFNDNYLIVRSDKGDHDKVKLEKPPFKPVAPKNTEAKSEYAS
;
A
#
# COMPACT_ATOMS: atom_id res chain seq x y z
N MET A 1 79.22 6.66 -21.12
CA MET A 1 77.87 6.70 -21.69
C MET A 1 76.94 5.84 -20.80
N LYS A 2 76.13 6.47 -19.99
CA LYS A 2 75.18 5.77 -19.07
C LYS A 2 73.81 5.72 -19.74
N ASN A 3 73.35 4.50 -20.10
CA ASN A 3 71.99 4.30 -20.64
C ASN A 3 70.97 4.40 -19.48
N ILE A 4 70.11 5.39 -19.54
CA ILE A 4 68.94 5.50 -18.65
C ILE A 4 67.77 4.78 -19.35
N ILE A 5 67.34 3.67 -18.78
CA ILE A 5 66.10 2.95 -19.18
C ILE A 5 64.93 3.63 -18.44
N ILE A 6 64.07 4.34 -19.18
CA ILE A 6 62.83 4.89 -18.68
C ILE A 6 61.79 3.77 -18.79
N ILE A 7 61.35 3.21 -17.65
CA ILE A 7 60.21 2.27 -17.57
C ILE A 7 58.94 3.11 -17.47
N LEU A 8 58.17 3.12 -18.56
CA LEU A 8 56.87 3.74 -18.60
C LEU A 8 55.83 2.80 -17.94
N TYR A 9 55.38 3.12 -16.73
CA TYR A 9 54.29 2.41 -16.11
C TYR A 9 52.95 2.90 -16.73
N LEU A 10 52.37 2.02 -17.56
CA LEU A 10 51.01 2.21 -18.05
C LEU A 10 50.04 1.87 -16.91
N PHE A 11 49.50 2.90 -16.25
CA PHE A 11 48.36 2.74 -15.36
C PHE A 11 47.11 2.47 -16.20
N ILE A 12 46.75 1.19 -16.39
CA ILE A 12 45.41 0.83 -16.87
C ILE A 12 44.46 1.10 -15.69
N VAL A 13 43.78 2.23 -15.72
CA VAL A 13 42.63 2.51 -14.85
C VAL A 13 41.51 1.59 -15.35
N PHE A 14 41.34 0.45 -14.70
CA PHE A 14 40.09 -0.27 -14.83
C PHE A 14 39.00 0.61 -14.19
N ASN A 15 38.22 1.30 -15.01
CA ASN A 15 36.93 1.77 -14.58
C ASN A 15 36.12 0.50 -14.26
N CYS A 16 36.10 0.12 -13.01
CA CYS A 16 35.11 -0.80 -12.48
C CYS A 16 33.83 0.02 -12.39
N ASP A 17 33.08 0.11 -13.51
CA ASP A 17 31.71 0.58 -13.44
C ASP A 17 31.02 -0.35 -12.43
N LYS A 18 30.65 0.21 -11.27
CA LYS A 18 29.78 -0.52 -10.35
C LYS A 18 28.56 -0.93 -11.17
N PRO A 19 28.19 -2.22 -11.20
CA PRO A 19 26.99 -2.62 -11.91
C PRO A 19 25.85 -1.75 -11.39
N ASP A 20 25.05 -1.19 -12.32
CA ASP A 20 23.89 -0.39 -11.98
C ASP A 20 22.97 -1.27 -11.10
N SER A 21 22.94 -1.00 -9.80
CA SER A 21 22.15 -1.79 -8.84
C SER A 21 20.65 -1.75 -9.15
N LEU A 22 20.21 -0.84 -10.03
CA LEU A 22 18.86 -0.71 -10.56
C LEU A 22 18.78 -1.16 -12.04
N ASP A 23 19.62 -2.10 -12.50
CA ASP A 23 19.39 -2.75 -13.80
C ASP A 23 18.13 -3.63 -13.70
N VAL A 24 16.99 -3.07 -14.09
CA VAL A 24 15.70 -3.75 -14.10
C VAL A 24 15.27 -4.00 -15.55
N GLU A 25 15.08 -5.26 -15.87
CA GLU A 25 14.47 -5.64 -17.12
C GLU A 25 12.95 -5.66 -17.01
N ILE A 26 12.26 -4.86 -17.84
CA ILE A 26 10.80 -4.74 -17.86
C ILE A 26 10.27 -5.29 -19.19
N TYR A 27 9.33 -6.23 -19.11
CA TYR A 27 8.68 -6.79 -20.29
C TYR A 27 7.25 -7.24 -19.97
N LYS A 28 6.46 -7.51 -21.00
CA LYS A 28 5.10 -8.06 -20.84
C LYS A 28 5.01 -9.45 -21.44
N LEU A 29 4.28 -10.34 -20.75
CA LEU A 29 3.86 -11.61 -21.31
C LEU A 29 2.72 -11.41 -22.33
N ASP A 30 2.46 -12.44 -23.16
CA ASP A 30 1.38 -12.40 -24.17
C ASP A 30 0.00 -12.18 -23.54
N ASN A 31 -0.22 -12.62 -22.29
CA ASN A 31 -1.43 -12.36 -21.52
C ASN A 31 -1.51 -10.93 -20.94
N GLY A 32 -0.44 -10.13 -21.08
CA GLY A 32 -0.38 -8.75 -20.63
C GLY A 32 0.21 -8.53 -19.25
N LEU A 33 0.62 -9.58 -18.52
CA LEU A 33 1.31 -9.45 -17.23
C LEU A 33 2.61 -8.67 -17.41
N THR A 34 2.76 -7.60 -16.65
CA THR A 34 4.02 -6.82 -16.62
C THR A 34 4.99 -7.48 -15.65
N VAL A 35 6.20 -7.77 -16.13
CA VAL A 35 7.27 -8.40 -15.33
C VAL A 35 8.42 -7.43 -15.18
N MET A 36 8.97 -7.33 -13.98
CA MET A 36 10.11 -6.49 -13.62
C MET A 36 11.16 -7.36 -12.91
N LEU A 37 12.33 -7.50 -13.51
CA LEU A 37 13.43 -8.36 -13.01
C LEU A 37 14.65 -7.54 -12.67
N ASN A 38 15.10 -7.61 -11.43
CA ASN A 38 16.36 -7.04 -10.94
C ASN A 38 17.29 -8.18 -10.48
N GLU A 39 18.13 -8.67 -11.37
CA GLU A 39 19.12 -9.73 -11.09
C GLU A 39 20.33 -9.14 -10.37
N ASP A 40 20.71 -9.74 -9.23
CA ASP A 40 21.89 -9.35 -8.46
C ASP A 40 22.53 -10.55 -7.77
N HIS A 41 23.65 -11.02 -8.31
CA HIS A 41 24.39 -12.18 -7.79
C HIS A 41 25.24 -11.88 -6.55
N ASN A 42 25.26 -10.65 -6.05
CA ASN A 42 25.88 -10.33 -4.75
C ASN A 42 24.96 -10.68 -3.57
N GLU A 43 23.71 -11.02 -3.85
CA GLU A 43 22.72 -11.43 -2.87
C GLU A 43 22.68 -12.96 -2.74
N THR A 44 22.07 -13.46 -1.66
CA THR A 44 21.88 -14.90 -1.42
C THR A 44 20.39 -15.28 -1.41
N SER A 45 19.53 -14.29 -1.54
CA SER A 45 18.07 -14.44 -1.47
C SER A 45 17.40 -13.72 -2.64
N VAL A 46 16.17 -14.10 -2.86
CA VAL A 46 15.27 -13.45 -3.82
C VAL A 46 14.11 -12.84 -3.04
N PHE A 47 13.71 -11.65 -3.43
CA PHE A 47 12.50 -11.01 -2.96
C PHE A 47 11.50 -10.98 -4.12
N GLY A 48 10.33 -11.59 -3.92
CA GLY A 48 9.28 -11.66 -4.93
C GLY A 48 8.02 -10.92 -4.50
N ALA A 49 7.38 -10.23 -5.44
CA ALA A 49 6.12 -9.56 -5.20
C ALA A 49 5.17 -9.67 -6.40
N VAL A 50 3.88 -9.73 -6.12
CA VAL A 50 2.81 -9.55 -7.10
C VAL A 50 1.98 -8.35 -6.67
N VAL A 51 1.79 -7.39 -7.57
CA VAL A 51 0.97 -6.18 -7.35
C VAL A 51 -0.23 -6.23 -8.29
N VAL A 52 -1.40 -5.89 -7.77
CA VAL A 52 -2.65 -5.80 -8.52
C VAL A 52 -3.12 -4.35 -8.48
N ASP A 53 -3.37 -3.72 -9.63
CA ASP A 53 -4.02 -2.41 -9.71
C ASP A 53 -5.51 -2.57 -9.35
N GLY A 54 -5.83 -2.23 -8.11
CA GLY A 54 -7.14 -2.51 -7.51
C GLY A 54 -7.36 -1.63 -6.28
N GLY A 55 -7.32 -2.26 -5.11
CA GLY A 55 -7.44 -1.57 -3.82
C GLY A 55 -8.83 -1.03 -3.51
N GLY A 56 -8.93 -0.36 -2.36
CA GLY A 56 -10.22 0.07 -1.80
C GLY A 56 -10.97 1.12 -2.62
N LYS A 57 -10.30 1.89 -3.50
CA LYS A 57 -10.99 2.84 -4.39
C LYS A 57 -11.86 2.14 -5.44
N ARG A 58 -11.58 0.88 -5.71
CA ARG A 58 -12.29 0.04 -6.69
C ARG A 58 -13.40 -0.79 -6.06
N ASP A 59 -13.55 -0.76 -4.75
CA ASP A 59 -14.65 -1.44 -4.09
C ASP A 59 -16.01 -0.92 -4.61
N PRO A 60 -17.02 -1.78 -4.78
CA PRO A 60 -18.38 -1.32 -5.02
C PRO A 60 -18.82 -0.38 -3.90
N SER A 61 -19.50 0.72 -4.23
CA SER A 61 -19.94 1.73 -3.26
C SER A 61 -20.89 1.17 -2.18
N ASP A 62 -21.56 0.06 -2.47
CA ASP A 62 -22.47 -0.68 -1.59
C ASP A 62 -21.85 -1.94 -0.96
N ALA A 63 -20.53 -2.14 -1.12
CA ALA A 63 -19.80 -3.29 -0.57
C ALA A 63 -18.32 -2.95 -0.36
N THR A 64 -18.04 -1.86 0.37
CA THR A 64 -16.67 -1.42 0.67
C THR A 64 -15.95 -2.38 1.61
N GLY A 65 -14.63 -2.52 1.47
CA GLY A 65 -13.79 -3.45 2.22
C GLY A 65 -13.56 -4.79 1.52
N ILE A 66 -14.15 -4.97 0.33
CA ILE A 66 -14.01 -6.22 -0.45
C ILE A 66 -12.56 -6.46 -0.85
N ALA A 67 -11.84 -5.44 -1.32
CA ALA A 67 -10.44 -5.56 -1.72
C ALA A 67 -9.57 -6.11 -0.59
N HIS A 68 -9.73 -5.56 0.61
CA HIS A 68 -8.98 -5.99 1.79
C HIS A 68 -9.40 -7.39 2.26
N TYR A 69 -10.70 -7.66 2.29
CA TYR A 69 -11.19 -8.97 2.70
C TYR A 69 -10.76 -10.07 1.69
N LEU A 70 -10.76 -9.78 0.40
CA LEU A 70 -10.23 -10.68 -0.64
C LEU A 70 -8.74 -10.99 -0.42
N GLU A 71 -7.94 -10.00 0.00
CA GLU A 71 -6.55 -10.20 0.36
C GLU A 71 -6.40 -11.33 1.38
N HIS A 72 -7.18 -11.30 2.48
CA HIS A 72 -7.18 -12.37 3.51
C HIS A 72 -7.58 -13.74 2.95
N VAL A 73 -8.63 -13.77 2.13
CA VAL A 73 -9.17 -15.02 1.57
C VAL A 73 -8.17 -15.68 0.61
N LEU A 74 -7.37 -14.89 -0.10
CA LEU A 74 -6.35 -15.42 -1.02
C LEU A 74 -5.18 -16.14 -0.32
N PHE A 75 -5.06 -16.08 1.00
CA PHE A 75 -4.13 -16.93 1.78
C PHE A 75 -4.72 -18.33 2.11
N LYS A 76 -5.98 -18.57 1.78
CA LYS A 76 -6.65 -19.82 2.18
C LYS A 76 -6.48 -20.96 1.17
N GLY A 77 -5.73 -20.71 0.09
CA GLY A 77 -5.32 -21.73 -0.89
C GLY A 77 -6.21 -21.80 -2.12
N THR A 78 -6.20 -22.95 -2.78
CA THR A 78 -6.76 -23.17 -4.11
C THR A 78 -7.58 -24.47 -4.14
N SER A 79 -8.06 -24.89 -5.30
CA SER A 79 -8.71 -26.20 -5.43
C SER A 79 -7.78 -27.38 -5.09
N LYS A 80 -6.47 -27.19 -5.14
CA LYS A 80 -5.45 -28.22 -4.86
C LYS A 80 -4.71 -28.00 -3.53
N MET A 81 -4.69 -26.79 -3.03
CA MET A 81 -3.95 -26.36 -1.84
C MET A 81 -4.95 -25.89 -0.76
N GLY A 82 -4.74 -26.25 0.48
CA GLY A 82 -5.60 -25.83 1.60
C GLY A 82 -6.85 -26.70 1.79
N THR A 83 -6.91 -27.90 1.20
CA THR A 83 -8.04 -28.84 1.33
C THR A 83 -7.57 -30.29 1.29
N ILE A 84 -8.29 -31.17 1.98
CA ILE A 84 -8.08 -32.63 1.89
C ILE A 84 -8.97 -33.26 0.81
N ASP A 85 -10.09 -32.63 0.46
CA ASP A 85 -11.02 -33.06 -0.60
C ASP A 85 -11.83 -31.86 -1.10
N TYR A 86 -11.35 -31.25 -2.17
CA TYR A 86 -12.00 -30.07 -2.75
C TYR A 86 -13.39 -30.38 -3.32
N ASN A 87 -13.58 -31.56 -3.92
CA ASN A 87 -14.86 -31.91 -4.56
C ASN A 87 -15.99 -31.93 -3.54
N THR A 88 -15.76 -32.50 -2.37
CA THR A 88 -16.71 -32.48 -1.26
C THR A 88 -16.84 -31.15 -0.60
N GLU A 89 -15.68 -30.42 -0.35
CA GLU A 89 -15.67 -29.08 0.23
C GLU A 89 -16.51 -28.10 -0.61
N LYS A 90 -16.37 -28.16 -1.94
CA LYS A 90 -17.05 -27.27 -2.90
C LYS A 90 -18.56 -27.23 -2.72
N ILE A 91 -19.19 -28.37 -2.42
CA ILE A 91 -20.64 -28.45 -2.19
C ILE A 91 -21.07 -27.52 -1.04
N TYR A 92 -20.27 -27.47 0.01
CA TYR A 92 -20.55 -26.60 1.14
C TYR A 92 -20.19 -25.14 0.82
N LEU A 93 -19.09 -24.88 0.10
CA LEU A 93 -18.70 -23.53 -0.32
C LEU A 93 -19.73 -22.89 -1.23
N ASP A 94 -20.27 -23.62 -2.20
CA ASP A 94 -21.37 -23.15 -3.07
C ASP A 94 -22.63 -22.83 -2.25
N SER A 95 -22.93 -23.64 -1.23
CA SER A 95 -24.04 -23.36 -0.32
C SER A 95 -23.84 -22.12 0.53
N ILE A 96 -22.62 -21.87 0.98
CA ILE A 96 -22.23 -20.69 1.76
C ILE A 96 -22.43 -19.43 0.91
N GLU A 97 -22.03 -19.44 -0.35
CA GLU A 97 -22.22 -18.31 -1.27
C GLU A 97 -23.70 -17.95 -1.41
N VAL A 98 -24.55 -18.92 -1.73
CA VAL A 98 -26.01 -18.71 -1.84
C VAL A 98 -26.60 -18.14 -0.54
N LEU A 99 -26.13 -18.60 0.61
CA LEU A 99 -26.62 -18.13 1.91
C LEU A 99 -26.17 -16.70 2.20
N TYR A 100 -24.95 -16.30 1.83
CA TYR A 100 -24.49 -14.90 1.98
C TYR A 100 -25.27 -13.95 1.06
N ASP A 101 -25.55 -14.33 -0.18
CA ASP A 101 -26.36 -13.51 -1.10
C ASP A 101 -27.79 -13.36 -0.59
N LYS A 102 -28.35 -14.43 -0.02
CA LYS A 102 -29.65 -14.39 0.65
C LYS A 102 -29.62 -13.50 1.90
N LEU A 103 -28.55 -13.52 2.69
CA LEU A 103 -28.36 -12.66 3.85
C LEU A 103 -28.32 -11.19 3.43
N ALA A 104 -27.55 -10.86 2.37
CA ALA A 104 -27.42 -9.52 1.85
C ALA A 104 -28.76 -8.92 1.36
N SER A 105 -29.65 -9.74 0.83
CA SER A 105 -30.97 -9.34 0.32
C SER A 105 -32.11 -9.41 1.35
N THR A 106 -31.83 -9.77 2.60
CA THR A 106 -32.84 -9.94 3.66
C THR A 106 -32.76 -8.81 4.67
N GLU A 107 -33.84 -8.08 4.87
CA GLU A 107 -33.95 -6.97 5.85
C GLU A 107 -34.47 -7.39 7.23
N ASP A 108 -35.33 -8.42 7.28
CA ASP A 108 -35.97 -8.90 8.53
C ASP A 108 -34.94 -9.55 9.46
N ASP A 109 -34.74 -9.00 10.63
CA ASP A 109 -33.72 -9.42 11.60
C ASP A 109 -33.85 -10.89 12.03
N ARG A 110 -35.08 -11.39 12.18
CA ARG A 110 -35.32 -12.79 12.58
C ARG A 110 -34.95 -13.75 11.45
N ARG A 111 -35.26 -13.39 10.22
CA ARG A 111 -34.84 -14.17 9.05
C ARG A 111 -33.33 -14.10 8.85
N ARG A 112 -32.72 -12.94 9.02
CA ARG A 112 -31.26 -12.77 9.00
C ARG A 112 -30.58 -13.68 9.99
N LEU A 113 -31.04 -13.69 11.26
CA LEU A 113 -30.47 -14.56 12.29
C LEU A 113 -30.55 -16.05 11.91
N ASN A 114 -31.64 -16.50 11.29
CA ASN A 114 -31.79 -17.87 10.84
C ASN A 114 -30.82 -18.19 9.68
N ILE A 115 -30.67 -17.29 8.72
CA ILE A 115 -29.68 -17.45 7.63
C ILE A 115 -28.27 -17.51 8.19
N GLN A 116 -27.92 -16.64 9.14
CA GLN A 116 -26.61 -16.68 9.80
C GLN A 116 -26.34 -17.98 10.54
N LYS A 117 -27.36 -18.59 11.18
CA LYS A 117 -27.26 -19.93 11.77
C LYS A 117 -26.98 -21.00 10.72
N ASP A 118 -27.64 -20.91 9.56
CA ASP A 118 -27.39 -21.84 8.45
C ASP A 118 -26.00 -21.65 7.87
N ILE A 119 -25.54 -20.39 7.66
CA ILE A 119 -24.16 -20.08 7.25
C ILE A 119 -23.16 -20.72 8.20
N ASN A 120 -23.32 -20.50 9.51
CA ASN A 120 -22.40 -21.09 10.50
C ASN A 120 -22.41 -22.62 10.44
N ARG A 121 -23.58 -23.26 10.37
CA ARG A 121 -23.71 -24.73 10.28
C ARG A 121 -22.99 -25.28 9.06
N VAL A 122 -23.13 -24.64 7.88
CA VAL A 122 -22.51 -25.09 6.63
C VAL A 122 -21.01 -24.77 6.65
N SER A 123 -20.60 -23.64 7.19
CA SER A 123 -19.18 -23.27 7.33
C SER A 123 -18.40 -24.21 8.24
N VAL A 124 -19.01 -24.69 9.33
CA VAL A 124 -18.41 -25.73 10.20
C VAL A 124 -18.19 -27.03 9.43
N LYS A 125 -19.12 -27.40 8.53
CA LYS A 125 -18.94 -28.59 7.67
C LYS A 125 -17.87 -28.40 6.61
N ALA A 126 -17.83 -27.25 5.95
CA ALA A 126 -16.76 -26.93 5.02
C ALA A 126 -15.38 -26.97 5.66
N ALA A 127 -15.26 -26.48 6.89
CA ALA A 127 -14.01 -26.48 7.68
C ALA A 127 -13.49 -27.89 8.05
N GLU A 128 -14.33 -28.94 7.92
CA GLU A 128 -13.88 -30.31 8.07
C GLU A 128 -12.97 -30.79 6.94
N TYR A 129 -12.97 -30.08 5.81
CA TYR A 129 -12.14 -30.37 4.64
C TYR A 129 -10.97 -29.37 4.51
N ALA A 130 -11.07 -28.20 5.10
CA ALA A 130 -10.05 -27.17 5.02
C ALA A 130 -8.78 -27.54 5.79
N ILE A 131 -7.62 -27.26 5.19
CA ILE A 131 -6.29 -27.31 5.82
C ILE A 131 -5.87 -25.86 6.12
N PRO A 132 -5.80 -25.44 7.39
CA PRO A 132 -5.50 -24.05 7.72
C PRO A 132 -4.03 -23.72 7.44
N ASN A 133 -3.80 -22.49 6.97
CA ASN A 133 -2.47 -21.90 6.79
C ASN A 133 -1.49 -22.76 5.97
N GLU A 134 -2.01 -23.61 5.07
CA GLU A 134 -1.13 -24.48 4.27
C GLU A 134 -0.26 -23.65 3.30
N PHE A 135 -0.78 -22.55 2.76
CA PHE A 135 -0.01 -21.62 1.94
C PHE A 135 1.21 -21.08 2.73
N ASP A 136 0.99 -20.63 3.95
CA ASP A 136 2.05 -20.09 4.82
C ASP A 136 3.10 -21.16 5.12
N ARG A 137 2.64 -22.37 5.48
CA ARG A 137 3.54 -23.52 5.74
C ARG A 137 4.36 -23.93 4.52
N LEU A 138 3.80 -23.82 3.31
CA LEU A 138 4.54 -24.10 2.08
C LEU A 138 5.64 -23.07 1.84
N ILE A 139 5.36 -21.79 2.06
CA ILE A 139 6.33 -20.72 1.95
C ILE A 139 7.42 -20.84 3.03
N GLU A 140 7.04 -21.05 4.28
CA GLU A 140 7.98 -21.24 5.40
C GLU A 140 8.82 -22.51 5.21
N GLY A 141 8.21 -23.61 4.76
CA GLY A 141 8.85 -24.89 4.53
C GLY A 141 9.92 -24.87 3.43
N MET A 142 9.85 -23.90 2.50
CA MET A 142 10.92 -23.68 1.52
C MET A 142 11.96 -22.65 1.98
N GLY A 143 11.88 -22.16 3.24
CA GLY A 143 12.78 -21.14 3.78
C GLY A 143 12.33 -19.71 3.46
N GLY A 144 11.10 -19.53 3.03
CA GLY A 144 10.53 -18.20 2.82
C GLY A 144 10.32 -17.43 4.13
N THR A 145 10.58 -16.13 4.11
CA THR A 145 10.47 -15.23 5.27
C THR A 145 9.76 -13.95 4.88
N GLY A 146 9.20 -13.26 5.89
CA GLY A 146 8.53 -11.97 5.67
C GLY A 146 7.32 -12.06 4.76
N LEU A 147 6.63 -13.23 4.75
CA LEU A 147 5.38 -13.40 4.01
C LEU A 147 4.35 -12.41 4.50
N ASN A 148 3.88 -11.56 3.61
CA ASN A 148 2.91 -10.54 3.93
C ASN A 148 2.13 -10.09 2.69
N ALA A 149 1.08 -9.34 2.93
CA ALA A 149 0.32 -8.64 1.89
C ALA A 149 -0.14 -7.27 2.43
N GLY A 150 -0.65 -6.44 1.56
CA GLY A 150 -1.24 -5.18 1.97
C GLY A 150 -2.21 -4.65 0.93
N THR A 151 -3.30 -4.09 1.43
CA THR A 151 -4.31 -3.42 0.61
C THR A 151 -4.28 -1.92 0.90
N GLY A 152 -3.98 -1.15 -0.13
CA GLY A 152 -4.09 0.31 -0.14
C GLY A 152 -5.39 0.79 -0.79
N SER A 153 -5.46 2.10 -1.02
CA SER A 153 -6.56 2.67 -1.82
C SER A 153 -6.45 2.29 -3.29
N ASP A 154 -5.24 2.20 -3.83
CA ASP A 154 -4.98 2.02 -5.27
C ASP A 154 -4.56 0.60 -5.64
N PHE A 155 -3.86 -0.11 -4.77
CA PHE A 155 -3.22 -1.38 -5.07
C PHE A 155 -3.40 -2.39 -3.95
N ILE A 156 -3.29 -3.68 -4.34
CA ILE A 156 -3.12 -4.82 -3.45
C ILE A 156 -1.79 -5.46 -3.82
N TYR A 157 -0.96 -5.79 -2.85
CA TYR A 157 0.34 -6.40 -3.10
C TYR A 157 0.62 -7.54 -2.14
N TYR A 158 1.31 -8.57 -2.65
CA TYR A 158 1.66 -9.81 -1.95
C TYR A 158 3.15 -10.05 -2.14
N PHE A 159 3.89 -10.26 -1.08
CA PHE A 159 5.34 -10.37 -1.16
C PHE A 159 5.95 -11.26 -0.07
N ASN A 160 7.13 -11.76 -0.33
CA ASN A 160 8.03 -12.35 0.66
C ASN A 160 9.46 -12.52 0.10
N ALA A 161 10.41 -12.76 1.01
CA ALA A 161 11.76 -13.19 0.66
C ALA A 161 11.86 -14.73 0.70
N PHE A 162 12.76 -15.31 -0.09
CA PHE A 162 13.02 -16.75 -0.13
C PHE A 162 14.45 -17.04 -0.67
N PRO A 163 15.03 -18.23 -0.38
CA PRO A 163 16.33 -18.61 -0.92
C PRO A 163 16.30 -18.72 -2.44
N SER A 164 17.37 -18.29 -3.13
CA SER A 164 17.48 -18.32 -4.60
C SER A 164 17.24 -19.71 -5.20
N THR A 165 17.62 -20.77 -4.52
CA THR A 165 17.39 -22.17 -4.92
C THR A 165 15.91 -22.58 -4.95
N GLN A 166 15.01 -21.79 -4.39
CA GLN A 166 13.57 -22.08 -4.28
C GLN A 166 12.70 -21.29 -5.27
N ILE A 167 13.31 -20.58 -6.23
CA ILE A 167 12.59 -19.67 -7.12
C ILE A 167 11.50 -20.37 -7.96
N GLU A 168 11.77 -21.57 -8.45
CA GLU A 168 10.79 -22.35 -9.22
C GLU A 168 9.58 -22.72 -8.35
N LYS A 169 9.84 -23.22 -7.14
CA LYS A 169 8.78 -23.58 -6.19
C LYS A 169 7.96 -22.38 -5.76
N TRP A 170 8.62 -21.24 -5.51
CA TRP A 170 7.92 -20.00 -5.20
C TRP A 170 7.00 -19.57 -6.35
N MET A 171 7.49 -19.59 -7.59
CA MET A 171 6.68 -19.23 -8.75
C MET A 171 5.48 -20.16 -8.93
N GLU A 172 5.65 -21.46 -8.66
CA GLU A 172 4.54 -22.41 -8.74
C GLU A 172 3.46 -22.11 -7.70
N ILE A 173 3.85 -21.92 -6.44
CA ILE A 173 2.93 -21.59 -5.34
C ILE A 173 2.20 -20.26 -5.63
N TYR A 174 2.95 -19.21 -6.00
CA TYR A 174 2.36 -17.89 -6.24
C TYR A 174 1.49 -17.85 -7.50
N SER A 175 1.90 -18.47 -8.60
CA SER A 175 1.07 -18.50 -9.80
C SER A 175 -0.24 -19.27 -9.55
N HIS A 176 -0.20 -20.37 -8.81
CA HIS A 176 -1.38 -21.17 -8.49
C HIS A 176 -2.37 -20.38 -7.63
N ARG A 177 -1.88 -19.57 -6.68
CA ARG A 177 -2.70 -18.68 -5.86
C ARG A 177 -3.59 -17.74 -6.69
N PHE A 178 -3.11 -17.25 -7.83
CA PHE A 178 -3.81 -16.32 -8.71
C PHE A 178 -4.47 -17.00 -9.92
N LEU A 179 -4.29 -18.29 -10.10
CA LEU A 179 -4.93 -19.02 -11.17
C LEU A 179 -6.25 -19.64 -10.75
N ASP A 180 -6.32 -20.14 -9.54
CA ASP A 180 -7.42 -20.99 -9.10
C ASP A 180 -7.70 -20.80 -7.59
N PRO A 181 -7.93 -19.56 -7.12
CA PRO A 181 -8.21 -19.32 -5.70
C PRO A 181 -9.55 -19.90 -5.28
N VAL A 182 -9.60 -20.44 -4.08
CA VAL A 182 -10.85 -20.90 -3.46
C VAL A 182 -11.14 -20.05 -2.22
N PHE A 183 -12.30 -19.41 -2.20
CA PHE A 183 -12.73 -18.53 -1.13
C PHE A 183 -13.29 -19.33 0.06
N ARG A 184 -12.40 -20.12 0.68
CA ARG A 184 -12.72 -20.92 1.86
C ARG A 184 -12.51 -20.15 3.16
N MET A 185 -13.04 -20.70 4.24
CA MET A 185 -12.95 -20.10 5.57
C MET A 185 -13.51 -18.68 5.66
N PHE A 186 -14.40 -18.32 4.74
CA PHE A 186 -14.92 -16.96 4.59
C PHE A 186 -15.48 -16.40 5.91
N GLN A 187 -16.31 -17.15 6.65
CA GLN A 187 -16.83 -16.68 7.93
C GLN A 187 -15.73 -16.45 8.97
N ALA A 188 -14.72 -17.31 9.04
CA ALA A 188 -13.64 -17.18 10.00
C ALA A 188 -12.79 -15.92 9.71
N GLU A 189 -12.50 -15.67 8.43
CA GLU A 189 -11.77 -14.46 8.02
C GLU A 189 -12.60 -13.20 8.24
N LEU A 190 -13.93 -13.25 8.05
CA LEU A 190 -14.81 -12.12 8.36
C LEU A 190 -14.70 -11.72 9.84
N GLU A 191 -14.58 -12.68 10.74
CA GLU A 191 -14.40 -12.41 12.16
C GLU A 191 -13.04 -11.73 12.45
N ILE A 192 -11.99 -12.06 11.70
CA ILE A 192 -10.68 -11.38 11.78
C ILE A 192 -10.80 -9.95 11.28
N VAL A 193 -11.44 -9.73 10.13
CA VAL A 193 -11.69 -8.40 9.58
C VAL A 193 -12.53 -7.54 10.53
N TYR A 194 -13.49 -8.13 11.27
CA TYR A 194 -14.25 -7.43 12.30
C TYR A 194 -13.34 -6.95 13.44
N GLU A 195 -12.42 -7.79 13.91
CA GLU A 195 -11.49 -7.39 14.97
C GLU A 195 -10.52 -6.29 14.49
N GLU A 196 -10.07 -6.35 13.25
CA GLU A 196 -9.23 -5.30 12.67
C GLU A 196 -10.00 -3.98 12.53
N LYS A 197 -11.27 -4.03 12.09
CA LYS A 197 -12.13 -2.85 12.04
C LYS A 197 -12.38 -2.28 13.44
N ASN A 198 -12.65 -3.14 14.42
CA ASN A 198 -12.82 -2.72 15.82
C ASN A 198 -11.55 -2.03 16.35
N ARG A 199 -10.35 -2.64 16.15
CA ARG A 199 -9.08 -2.01 16.54
C ARG A 199 -8.84 -0.68 15.83
N ALA A 200 -9.23 -0.59 14.54
CA ALA A 200 -9.12 0.65 13.79
C ALA A 200 -10.04 1.74 14.36
N MET A 201 -11.27 1.38 14.73
CA MET A 201 -12.25 2.30 15.34
C MET A 201 -11.90 2.65 16.79
N ASP A 202 -11.20 1.77 17.51
CA ASP A 202 -10.69 2.06 18.86
C ASP A 202 -9.51 3.04 18.86
N ASN A 203 -8.83 3.23 17.71
CA ASN A 203 -7.71 4.14 17.59
C ASN A 203 -8.16 5.56 17.19
N PRO A 204 -8.15 6.54 18.12
CA PRO A 204 -8.65 7.88 17.87
C PRO A 204 -7.88 8.61 16.75
N PHE A 205 -6.58 8.32 16.59
CA PHE A 205 -5.77 8.94 15.55
C PHE A 205 -6.14 8.43 14.16
N ARG A 206 -6.47 7.15 14.05
CA ARG A 206 -6.96 6.58 12.80
C ARG A 206 -8.32 7.15 12.44
N VAL A 207 -9.24 7.22 13.38
CA VAL A 207 -10.57 7.82 13.18
C VAL A 207 -10.45 9.30 12.79
N PHE A 208 -9.57 10.04 13.46
CA PHE A 208 -9.26 11.42 13.10
C PHE A 208 -8.70 11.54 11.66
N TYR A 209 -7.78 10.68 11.29
CA TYR A 209 -7.22 10.65 9.93
C TYR A 209 -8.27 10.29 8.87
N GLU A 210 -9.08 9.26 9.10
CA GLU A 210 -10.19 8.88 8.20
C GLU A 210 -11.21 10.01 8.08
N THR A 211 -11.52 10.70 9.20
CA THR A 211 -12.39 11.89 9.21
C THR A 211 -11.78 13.03 8.38
N PHE A 212 -10.48 13.32 8.56
CA PHE A 212 -9.78 14.29 7.72
C PHE A 212 -9.91 13.93 6.23
N ARG A 213 -9.64 12.68 5.85
CA ARG A 213 -9.74 12.23 4.44
C ARG A 213 -11.16 12.41 3.89
N LYS A 214 -12.19 12.15 4.69
CA LYS A 214 -13.60 12.34 4.31
C LYS A 214 -13.92 13.79 3.94
N TYR A 215 -13.39 14.75 4.66
CA TYR A 215 -13.56 16.17 4.36
C TYR A 215 -12.60 16.67 3.27
N PHE A 216 -11.45 16.05 3.16
CA PHE A 216 -10.45 16.39 2.15
C PHE A 216 -10.87 15.90 0.76
N PHE A 217 -11.30 14.63 0.63
CA PHE A 217 -11.83 14.04 -0.59
C PHE A 217 -13.35 13.88 -0.46
N LYS A 218 -14.09 14.94 -0.78
CA LYS A 218 -15.54 15.01 -0.55
C LYS A 218 -16.37 14.09 -1.46
N LYS A 219 -15.82 13.67 -2.59
CA LYS A 219 -16.49 12.85 -3.60
C LYS A 219 -15.68 11.61 -3.99
N HIS A 220 -14.37 11.74 -4.00
CA HIS A 220 -13.47 10.67 -4.44
C HIS A 220 -13.46 9.52 -3.41
N PRO A 221 -13.36 8.26 -3.84
CA PRO A 221 -13.25 7.09 -2.97
C PRO A 221 -12.16 7.20 -1.89
N TYR A 222 -11.07 7.93 -2.14
CA TYR A 222 -10.02 8.17 -1.14
C TYR A 222 -10.54 8.72 0.18
N GLY A 223 -11.65 9.47 0.19
CA GLY A 223 -12.27 9.99 1.40
C GLY A 223 -13.59 9.32 1.75
N GLN A 224 -14.26 8.72 0.77
CA GLN A 224 -15.61 8.18 0.94
C GLN A 224 -15.63 6.67 1.23
N GLN A 225 -14.54 5.98 0.93
CA GLN A 225 -14.39 4.55 1.16
C GLN A 225 -13.13 4.31 2.01
N THR A 226 -13.28 3.58 3.12
CA THR A 226 -12.14 3.11 3.89
C THR A 226 -11.73 1.73 3.41
N VAL A 227 -10.42 1.44 3.38
CA VAL A 227 -9.90 0.14 2.95
C VAL A 227 -10.49 -1.01 3.75
N LEU A 228 -10.75 -0.82 5.04
CA LEU A 228 -11.39 -1.82 5.90
C LEU A 228 -12.92 -1.92 5.68
N GLY A 229 -13.49 -1.08 4.84
CA GLY A 229 -14.93 -1.03 4.60
C GLY A 229 -15.73 -0.33 5.71
N SER A 230 -17.02 -0.09 5.42
CA SER A 230 -17.96 0.42 6.42
C SER A 230 -18.47 -0.69 7.34
N VAL A 231 -18.94 -0.32 8.53
CA VAL A 231 -19.56 -1.25 9.48
C VAL A 231 -20.76 -1.98 8.85
N ASP A 232 -21.58 -1.24 8.11
CA ASP A 232 -22.80 -1.81 7.51
C ASP A 232 -22.48 -2.80 6.39
N HIS A 233 -21.46 -2.51 5.58
CA HIS A 233 -21.04 -3.43 4.52
C HIS A 233 -20.39 -4.70 5.09
N LEU A 234 -19.60 -4.57 6.15
CA LEU A 234 -19.02 -5.73 6.83
C LEU A 234 -20.07 -6.62 7.50
N LYS A 235 -21.19 -6.05 8.00
CA LYS A 235 -22.34 -6.83 8.49
C LYS A 235 -23.11 -7.55 7.38
N ASN A 236 -22.94 -7.12 6.13
CA ASN A 236 -23.61 -7.65 4.95
C ASN A 236 -22.62 -8.02 3.85
N PRO A 237 -21.63 -8.90 4.14
CA PRO A 237 -20.64 -9.27 3.16
C PRO A 237 -21.27 -10.04 2.00
N SER A 238 -20.82 -9.78 0.77
CA SER A 238 -21.25 -10.48 -0.44
C SER A 238 -20.09 -11.25 -1.06
N LEU A 239 -20.23 -12.56 -1.09
CA LEU A 239 -19.23 -13.44 -1.70
C LEU A 239 -19.25 -13.34 -3.23
N SER A 240 -20.43 -13.13 -3.82
CA SER A 240 -20.58 -12.92 -5.27
C SER A 240 -19.86 -11.64 -5.70
N LYS A 241 -20.03 -10.51 -4.99
CA LYS A 241 -19.31 -9.26 -5.29
C LYS A 241 -17.81 -9.40 -5.12
N MET A 242 -17.35 -10.22 -4.16
CA MET A 242 -15.92 -10.52 -4.01
C MET A 242 -15.38 -11.30 -5.21
N LYS A 243 -16.14 -12.27 -5.73
CA LYS A 243 -15.79 -12.98 -6.97
C LYS A 243 -15.77 -12.07 -8.19
N GLU A 244 -16.79 -11.20 -8.32
CA GLU A 244 -16.83 -10.18 -9.37
C GLU A 244 -15.61 -9.23 -9.31
N TYR A 245 -15.22 -8.79 -8.09
CA TYR A 245 -14.01 -7.98 -7.89
C TYR A 245 -12.77 -8.74 -8.33
N TYR A 246 -12.63 -10.01 -7.91
CA TYR A 246 -11.53 -10.88 -8.32
C TYR A 246 -11.47 -11.04 -9.84
N ASP A 247 -12.56 -11.44 -10.46
CA ASP A 247 -12.64 -11.69 -11.90
C ASP A 247 -12.33 -10.45 -12.75
N LYS A 248 -12.62 -9.27 -12.21
CA LYS A 248 -12.40 -7.98 -12.87
C LYS A 248 -10.97 -7.47 -12.72
N TYR A 249 -10.38 -7.56 -11.54
CA TYR A 249 -9.11 -6.90 -11.23
C TYR A 249 -7.91 -7.84 -11.16
N TYR A 250 -8.10 -9.13 -10.83
CA TYR A 250 -7.02 -10.13 -10.78
C TYR A 250 -6.80 -10.79 -12.14
N VAL A 251 -6.51 -9.97 -13.13
CA VAL A 251 -6.27 -10.35 -14.52
C VAL A 251 -4.88 -9.93 -14.94
N ALA A 252 -4.22 -10.73 -15.77
CA ALA A 252 -2.80 -10.59 -16.08
C ALA A 252 -2.41 -9.17 -16.53
N ASN A 253 -3.21 -8.55 -17.40
CA ASN A 253 -2.94 -7.19 -17.90
C ASN A 253 -3.18 -6.06 -16.87
N ASN A 254 -3.59 -6.40 -15.65
CA ASN A 254 -3.78 -5.53 -14.50
C ASN A 254 -2.86 -5.90 -13.34
N MET A 255 -1.88 -6.76 -13.57
CA MET A 255 -0.99 -7.29 -12.55
C MET A 255 0.48 -7.06 -12.94
N TYR A 256 1.32 -6.97 -11.91
CA TYR A 256 2.76 -6.82 -12.01
C TYR A 256 3.42 -7.91 -11.20
N LEU A 257 4.42 -8.56 -11.78
CA LEU A 257 5.31 -9.51 -11.11
C LEU A 257 6.69 -8.90 -10.97
N ILE A 258 7.17 -8.75 -9.75
CA ILE A 258 8.48 -8.17 -9.46
C ILE A 258 9.34 -9.24 -8.80
N ILE A 259 10.56 -9.43 -9.29
CA ILE A 259 11.55 -10.36 -8.73
C ILE A 259 12.88 -9.64 -8.65
N ALA A 260 13.46 -9.55 -7.45
CA ALA A 260 14.75 -8.92 -7.20
C ALA A 260 15.65 -9.85 -6.38
N GLY A 261 16.94 -9.94 -6.71
CA GLY A 261 17.92 -10.73 -5.96
C GLY A 261 18.72 -11.70 -6.82
N ASP A 262 19.20 -12.80 -6.20
CA ASP A 262 20.08 -13.78 -6.83
C ASP A 262 19.30 -14.80 -7.66
N PHE A 263 19.30 -14.62 -8.97
CA PHE A 263 18.71 -15.58 -9.92
C PHE A 263 19.29 -15.40 -11.32
N ASN A 264 19.12 -16.40 -12.19
CA ASN A 264 19.45 -16.29 -13.60
C ASN A 264 18.25 -15.79 -14.40
N LYS A 265 18.35 -14.59 -15.00
CA LYS A 265 17.25 -13.95 -15.79
C LYS A 265 16.68 -14.87 -16.87
N ARG A 266 17.53 -15.60 -17.59
CA ARG A 266 17.10 -16.47 -18.70
C ARG A 266 16.20 -17.62 -18.21
N GLU A 267 16.59 -18.23 -17.10
CA GLU A 267 15.84 -19.33 -16.50
C GLU A 267 14.53 -18.82 -15.90
N VAL A 268 14.60 -17.72 -15.15
CA VAL A 268 13.43 -17.09 -14.53
C VAL A 268 12.38 -16.65 -15.56
N LYS A 269 12.79 -16.08 -16.69
CA LYS A 269 11.87 -15.76 -17.79
C LYS A 269 11.13 -16.99 -18.33
N ARG A 270 11.85 -18.12 -18.47
CA ARG A 270 11.22 -19.39 -18.89
C ARG A 270 10.17 -19.85 -17.87
N LEU A 271 10.51 -19.84 -16.58
CA LEU A 271 9.61 -20.24 -15.49
C LEU A 271 8.39 -19.31 -15.39
N ILE A 272 8.59 -18.00 -15.50
CA ILE A 272 7.50 -17.03 -15.49
C ILE A 272 6.53 -17.30 -16.65
N LYS A 273 7.04 -17.49 -17.86
CA LYS A 273 6.20 -17.82 -19.01
C LYS A 273 5.44 -19.13 -18.80
N GLU A 274 6.06 -20.16 -18.26
CA GLU A 274 5.43 -21.44 -17.98
C GLU A 274 4.31 -21.34 -16.94
N LYS A 275 4.55 -20.62 -15.83
CA LYS A 275 3.64 -20.59 -14.66
C LYS A 275 2.60 -19.49 -14.76
N PHE A 276 2.98 -18.26 -15.14
CA PHE A 276 2.11 -17.07 -15.09
C PHE A 276 1.38 -16.76 -16.41
N GLN A 277 1.80 -17.32 -17.55
CA GLN A 277 1.12 -17.13 -18.84
C GLN A 277 -0.34 -17.63 -18.82
N LYS A 278 -0.67 -18.55 -17.91
CA LYS A 278 -2.01 -19.12 -17.75
C LYS A 278 -2.99 -18.18 -17.05
N ILE A 279 -2.52 -17.14 -16.38
CA ILE A 279 -3.41 -16.15 -15.77
C ILE A 279 -4.23 -15.47 -16.87
N LYS A 280 -5.53 -15.38 -16.67
CA LYS A 280 -6.47 -14.84 -17.63
C LYS A 280 -6.16 -13.38 -17.94
N LYS A 281 -6.18 -13.02 -19.21
CA LYS A 281 -6.19 -11.62 -19.64
C LYS A 281 -7.60 -11.06 -19.48
N GLY A 282 -7.72 -9.89 -18.86
CA GLY A 282 -8.99 -9.18 -18.69
C GLY A 282 -9.26 -8.13 -19.78
N GLY A 283 -10.39 -7.47 -19.64
CA GLY A 283 -10.70 -6.25 -20.40
C GLY A 283 -9.91 -5.03 -19.93
N THR A 284 -10.17 -3.90 -20.54
CA THR A 284 -9.65 -2.59 -20.09
C THR A 284 -10.32 -2.20 -18.78
N ILE A 285 -9.53 -1.77 -17.82
CA ILE A 285 -10.03 -1.23 -16.55
C ILE A 285 -10.10 0.28 -16.67
N GLU A 286 -11.30 0.81 -16.57
CA GLU A 286 -11.53 2.24 -16.68
C GLU A 286 -10.95 2.98 -15.46
N PRO A 287 -10.30 4.14 -15.66
CA PRO A 287 -9.81 4.96 -14.56
C PRO A 287 -10.96 5.51 -13.71
N VAL A 288 -10.69 5.82 -12.45
CA VAL A 288 -11.64 6.49 -11.55
C VAL A 288 -11.59 7.99 -11.84
N ASN A 289 -12.50 8.49 -12.70
CA ASN A 289 -12.56 9.88 -13.10
C ASN A 289 -13.52 10.69 -12.21
N ILE A 290 -13.15 10.91 -10.95
CA ILE A 290 -13.94 11.71 -10.00
C ILE A 290 -13.16 12.98 -9.65
N LEU A 291 -13.64 14.11 -10.15
CA LEU A 291 -13.03 15.41 -9.89
C LEU A 291 -13.49 15.98 -8.53
N GLU A 292 -12.51 16.40 -7.76
CA GLU A 292 -12.73 17.16 -6.54
C GLU A 292 -12.74 18.68 -6.84
N LYS A 293 -13.72 19.39 -6.28
CA LYS A 293 -13.73 20.85 -6.40
C LYS A 293 -12.65 21.46 -5.48
N PRO A 294 -11.99 22.55 -5.89
CA PRO A 294 -11.12 23.30 -5.00
C PRO A 294 -11.83 23.72 -3.70
N PHE A 295 -11.07 23.82 -2.61
CA PHE A 295 -11.60 24.46 -1.41
C PHE A 295 -11.93 25.94 -1.68
N LYS A 296 -12.88 26.48 -0.96
CA LYS A 296 -13.27 27.89 -1.04
C LYS A 296 -12.78 28.62 0.20
N GLY A 297 -11.54 29.11 0.15
CA GLY A 297 -10.88 29.68 1.31
C GLY A 297 -10.50 28.58 2.33
N ARG A 298 -10.23 29.00 3.55
CA ARG A 298 -9.89 28.13 4.69
C ARG A 298 -11.16 27.44 5.22
N GLU A 299 -11.29 26.14 4.97
CA GLU A 299 -12.37 25.32 5.52
C GLU A 299 -11.94 24.70 6.85
N VAL A 300 -12.77 24.80 7.88
CA VAL A 300 -12.45 24.35 9.25
C VAL A 300 -13.45 23.28 9.69
N VAL A 301 -12.90 22.21 10.30
CA VAL A 301 -13.67 21.18 10.98
C VAL A 301 -13.14 21.04 12.41
N ASP A 302 -14.00 21.23 13.39
CA ASP A 302 -13.68 21.07 14.80
C ASP A 302 -14.25 19.77 15.33
N LEU A 303 -13.42 19.00 16.02
CA LEU A 303 -13.71 17.71 16.60
C LEU A 303 -13.28 17.66 18.07
N VAL A 304 -13.82 16.69 18.80
CA VAL A 304 -13.42 16.35 20.17
C VAL A 304 -13.32 14.84 20.23
N MET A 305 -12.12 14.28 19.96
CA MET A 305 -12.00 12.83 19.78
C MET A 305 -10.60 12.24 20.03
N THR A 306 -9.61 13.07 20.33
CA THR A 306 -8.22 12.59 20.49
C THR A 306 -7.76 12.77 21.94
N PRO A 307 -6.82 11.91 22.44
CA PRO A 307 -6.35 12.01 23.83
C PRO A 307 -5.53 13.28 24.11
N TYR A 308 -5.09 13.96 23.06
CA TYR A 308 -4.44 15.27 23.11
C TYR A 308 -4.85 16.12 21.92
N ARG A 309 -4.70 17.42 22.06
CA ARG A 309 -5.05 18.38 21.02
C ARG A 309 -4.14 18.17 19.81
N MET A 310 -4.75 18.12 18.61
CA MET A 310 -4.00 17.97 17.37
C MET A 310 -4.69 18.65 16.18
N ILE A 311 -3.90 18.97 15.19
CA ILE A 311 -4.35 19.65 13.98
C ILE A 311 -3.80 18.92 12.76
N ARG A 312 -4.63 18.81 11.74
CA ARG A 312 -4.21 18.38 10.41
C ARG A 312 -4.71 19.37 9.38
N MET A 313 -3.77 19.90 8.59
CA MET A 313 -4.03 20.86 7.52
C MET A 313 -3.65 20.22 6.19
N GLY A 314 -4.40 20.49 5.12
CA GLY A 314 -4.13 19.90 3.81
C GLY A 314 -4.47 20.83 2.66
N TYR A 315 -3.57 20.86 1.70
CA TYR A 315 -3.70 21.52 0.42
C TYR A 315 -3.88 20.48 -0.68
N ARG A 316 -4.76 20.73 -1.64
CA ARG A 316 -4.85 19.90 -2.84
C ARG A 316 -3.67 20.21 -3.74
N THR A 317 -2.99 19.17 -4.15
CA THR A 317 -1.86 19.25 -5.09
C THR A 317 -2.09 18.31 -6.26
N VAL A 318 -1.06 18.02 -7.01
CA VAL A 318 -1.06 17.10 -8.13
C VAL A 318 -0.79 15.66 -7.68
N GLU A 319 -1.15 14.74 -8.53
CA GLU A 319 -0.81 13.33 -8.41
C GLU A 319 0.71 13.09 -8.50
N PRO A 320 1.22 11.94 -8.01
CA PRO A 320 2.65 11.65 -7.95
C PRO A 320 3.38 11.65 -9.29
N ASN A 321 2.66 11.43 -10.38
CA ASN A 321 3.20 11.38 -11.75
C ASN A 321 3.33 12.78 -12.42
N HIS A 322 2.94 13.85 -11.76
CA HIS A 322 3.01 15.21 -12.30
C HIS A 322 4.42 15.81 -12.13
N GLU A 323 4.82 16.73 -13.03
CA GLU A 323 6.13 17.39 -13.00
C GLU A 323 6.43 18.15 -11.70
N ASP A 324 5.42 18.75 -11.07
CA ASP A 324 5.56 19.45 -9.79
C ASP A 324 5.82 18.51 -8.60
N ALA A 325 5.57 17.20 -8.74
CA ALA A 325 5.70 16.25 -7.63
C ALA A 325 7.12 16.21 -7.05
N VAL A 326 8.14 16.26 -7.91
CA VAL A 326 9.55 16.29 -7.49
C VAL A 326 9.87 17.55 -6.68
N VAL A 327 9.31 18.71 -7.09
CA VAL A 327 9.49 19.96 -6.33
C VAL A 327 8.78 19.88 -4.98
N LEU A 328 7.58 19.28 -4.93
CA LEU A 328 6.85 19.06 -3.68
C LEU A 328 7.60 18.10 -2.74
N ASP A 329 8.33 17.10 -3.26
CA ASP A 329 9.19 16.23 -2.44
C ASP A 329 10.34 17.01 -1.81
N VAL A 330 10.99 17.91 -2.56
CA VAL A 330 12.01 18.80 -2.02
C VAL A 330 11.40 19.71 -0.95
N ILE A 331 10.25 20.32 -1.22
CA ILE A 331 9.54 21.19 -0.26
C ILE A 331 9.17 20.41 1.02
N GLN A 332 8.71 19.16 0.92
CA GLN A 332 8.45 18.34 2.09
C GLN A 332 9.70 18.18 2.96
N ASN A 333 10.85 17.90 2.33
CA ASN A 333 12.12 17.75 3.04
C ASN A 333 12.68 19.08 3.60
N MET A 334 12.26 20.23 3.06
CA MET A 334 12.53 21.54 3.68
C MET A 334 11.76 21.72 4.99
N PHE A 335 10.58 21.14 5.12
CA PHE A 335 9.82 21.17 6.36
C PHE A 335 10.33 20.17 7.39
N ASN A 336 10.58 18.92 6.98
CA ASN A 336 11.09 17.84 7.83
C ASN A 336 12.06 16.95 7.05
N ASN A 337 13.18 16.63 7.64
CA ASN A 337 14.16 15.73 7.05
C ASN A 337 14.78 14.80 8.11
N SER A 338 15.52 13.77 7.66
CA SER A 338 16.17 12.78 8.53
C SER A 338 17.17 13.42 9.50
N SER A 339 17.78 14.55 9.14
CA SER A 339 18.73 15.30 9.97
C SER A 339 18.07 16.26 10.95
N ARG A 340 16.73 16.37 10.96
CA ARG A 340 15.93 17.25 11.83
C ARG A 340 16.31 18.72 11.74
N THR A 341 16.63 19.20 10.54
CA THR A 341 17.01 20.59 10.27
C THR A 341 15.94 21.40 9.54
N GLY A 342 14.82 20.76 9.22
CA GLY A 342 13.70 21.37 8.51
C GLY A 342 13.00 22.45 9.34
N PHE A 343 12.18 23.24 8.66
CA PHE A 343 11.48 24.37 9.30
C PHE A 343 10.56 23.94 10.43
N LEU A 344 9.80 22.82 10.26
CA LEU A 344 8.94 22.27 11.31
C LEU A 344 9.77 21.56 12.41
N ASP A 345 10.90 20.97 12.03
CA ASP A 345 11.81 20.35 13.00
C ASP A 345 12.35 21.42 13.97
N ARG A 346 12.67 22.63 13.49
CA ARG A 346 13.09 23.77 14.32
C ARG A 346 12.00 24.23 15.26
N LEU A 347 10.74 24.30 14.80
CA LEU A 347 9.61 24.66 15.70
C LEU A 347 9.49 23.69 16.87
N THR A 348 9.72 22.41 16.62
CA THR A 348 9.72 21.36 17.65
C THR A 348 10.93 21.48 18.57
N ALA A 349 12.13 21.67 18.02
CA ALA A 349 13.35 21.82 18.79
C ALA A 349 13.34 23.08 19.70
N GLU A 350 12.72 24.16 19.24
CA GLU A 350 12.53 25.40 19.99
C GLU A 350 11.33 25.37 20.97
N ASN A 351 10.66 24.22 21.09
CA ASN A 351 9.47 24.03 21.92
C ASN A 351 8.33 25.04 21.64
N LYS A 352 8.21 25.47 20.39
CA LYS A 352 7.10 26.32 19.91
C LYS A 352 5.85 25.51 19.60
N ILE A 353 6.04 24.26 19.19
CA ILE A 353 5.04 23.23 18.93
C ILE A 353 5.55 21.93 19.54
N LEU A 354 4.68 21.04 20.02
CA LEU A 354 5.10 19.76 20.60
C LEU A 354 5.64 18.80 19.54
N SER A 355 4.98 18.72 18.38
CA SER A 355 5.43 17.98 17.21
C SER A 355 4.82 18.56 15.95
N ALA A 356 5.52 18.48 14.83
CA ALA A 356 4.99 18.83 13.52
C ALA A 356 5.70 18.04 12.43
N TYR A 357 4.94 17.67 11.40
CA TYR A 357 5.48 17.08 10.18
C TYR A 357 4.66 17.42 8.94
N ALA A 358 5.30 17.40 7.79
CA ALA A 358 4.72 17.59 6.47
C ALA A 358 4.73 16.25 5.68
N THR A 359 3.80 16.09 4.75
CA THR A 359 3.72 14.91 3.89
C THR A 359 3.07 15.23 2.54
N THR A 360 3.59 14.65 1.46
CA THR A 360 2.97 14.61 0.14
C THR A 360 1.95 13.47 0.00
N GLY A 361 1.87 12.56 0.99
CA GLY A 361 1.09 11.32 0.94
C GLY A 361 -0.38 11.44 1.35
N LEU A 362 -1.08 12.57 1.09
CA LEU A 362 -2.51 12.66 1.38
C LEU A 362 -3.39 12.00 0.33
N GLY A 363 -2.92 11.91 -0.90
CA GLY A 363 -3.65 11.38 -2.05
C GLY A 363 -3.28 9.95 -2.42
N GLY A 364 -3.28 9.69 -3.71
CA GLY A 364 -2.90 8.45 -4.38
C GLY A 364 -2.68 8.71 -5.87
N THR A 365 -2.84 7.70 -6.71
CA THR A 365 -2.55 7.79 -8.15
C THR A 365 -3.44 8.76 -8.92
N ASP A 366 -4.66 9.03 -8.44
CA ASP A 366 -5.65 9.82 -9.16
C ASP A 366 -5.65 11.30 -8.73
N LEU A 367 -5.31 11.58 -7.47
CA LEU A 367 -5.36 12.92 -6.88
C LEU A 367 -4.27 13.07 -5.84
N GLY A 368 -3.58 14.20 -5.83
CA GLY A 368 -2.57 14.53 -4.84
C GLY A 368 -3.05 15.39 -3.69
N GLY A 369 -2.20 15.49 -2.68
CA GLY A 369 -2.42 16.38 -1.56
C GLY A 369 -1.17 16.52 -0.70
N PHE A 370 -0.93 17.75 -0.25
CA PHE A 370 0.16 18.06 0.68
C PHE A 370 -0.43 18.38 2.05
N GLY A 371 0.05 17.70 3.08
CA GLY A 371 -0.49 17.82 4.43
C GLY A 371 0.54 18.25 5.46
N PHE A 372 0.03 18.93 6.48
CA PHE A 372 0.76 19.25 7.70
C PHE A 372 -0.01 18.70 8.88
N GLN A 373 0.67 17.98 9.77
CA GLN A 373 0.09 17.56 11.04
C GLN A 373 0.94 18.12 12.15
N PHE A 374 0.29 18.72 13.15
CA PHE A 374 0.99 19.34 14.25
C PHE A 374 0.18 19.33 15.54
N VAL A 375 0.89 19.38 16.66
CA VAL A 375 0.34 19.29 18.01
C VAL A 375 0.74 20.57 18.76
N PRO A 376 -0.22 21.34 19.31
CA PRO A 376 0.11 22.46 20.17
C PRO A 376 1.07 22.07 21.29
N LYS A 377 1.97 22.97 21.68
CA LYS A 377 3.01 22.69 22.71
C LYS A 377 2.42 22.32 24.06
N ASP A 378 1.28 22.89 24.41
CA ASP A 378 0.54 22.67 25.65
C ASP A 378 -0.95 23.03 25.49
N ASP A 379 -1.71 22.86 26.55
CA ASP A 379 -3.16 23.14 26.55
C ASP A 379 -3.50 24.65 26.51
N LYS A 380 -2.52 25.53 26.75
CA LYS A 380 -2.71 26.99 26.72
C LYS A 380 -2.53 27.57 25.32
N GLN A 381 -1.73 26.92 24.49
CA GLN A 381 -1.56 27.35 23.11
C GLN A 381 -2.82 27.09 22.32
N THR A 382 -3.43 28.11 21.77
CA THR A 382 -4.64 27.96 20.94
C THR A 382 -4.32 27.27 19.60
N PHE A 383 -5.33 26.67 18.99
CA PHE A 383 -5.19 26.12 17.63
C PHE A 383 -4.75 27.18 16.61
N GLY A 384 -5.28 28.40 16.73
CA GLY A 384 -4.92 29.51 15.86
C GLY A 384 -3.47 29.99 16.02
N GLU A 385 -2.91 29.96 17.23
CA GLU A 385 -1.49 30.26 17.45
C GLU A 385 -0.59 29.20 16.85
N ALA A 386 -0.91 27.90 17.03
CA ALA A 386 -0.16 26.80 16.44
C ALA A 386 -0.23 26.83 14.90
N GLU A 387 -1.41 27.10 14.33
CA GLU A 387 -1.62 27.26 12.89
C GLU A 387 -0.78 28.41 12.32
N LYS A 388 -0.76 29.57 12.98
CA LYS A 388 0.03 30.72 12.55
C LYS A 388 1.55 30.41 12.50
N LEU A 389 2.07 29.60 13.42
CA LEU A 389 3.46 29.18 13.39
C LEU A 389 3.78 28.35 12.14
N VAL A 390 2.91 27.39 11.80
CA VAL A 390 3.09 26.54 10.60
C VAL A 390 2.92 27.37 9.32
N LEU A 391 1.93 28.25 9.26
CA LEU A 391 1.73 29.15 8.12
C LEU A 391 2.92 30.11 7.93
N HIS A 392 3.56 30.57 9.01
CA HIS A 392 4.77 31.37 8.92
C HIS A 392 5.94 30.59 8.29
N GLU A 393 6.09 29.31 8.62
CA GLU A 393 7.13 28.47 7.99
C GLU A 393 6.82 28.20 6.49
N ILE A 394 5.54 28.02 6.16
CA ILE A 394 5.09 27.92 4.75
C ILE A 394 5.41 29.21 3.99
N ASP A 395 5.17 30.37 4.61
CA ASP A 395 5.45 31.67 3.99
C ASP A 395 6.95 31.89 3.72
N LYS A 396 7.84 31.36 4.55
CA LYS A 396 9.29 31.38 4.27
C LYS A 396 9.62 30.65 2.96
N VAL A 397 8.97 29.51 2.68
CA VAL A 397 9.18 28.78 1.44
C VAL A 397 8.61 29.58 0.26
N LYS A 398 7.39 30.13 0.40
CA LYS A 398 6.71 30.92 -0.63
C LYS A 398 7.47 32.21 -1.00
N THR A 399 8.12 32.83 -0.05
CA THR A 399 8.88 34.07 -0.25
C THR A 399 10.36 33.84 -0.56
N GLY A 400 10.81 32.58 -0.56
CA GLY A 400 12.23 32.26 -0.77
C GLY A 400 13.15 32.68 0.39
N ASN A 401 12.58 32.82 1.60
CA ASN A 401 13.36 33.19 2.80
C ASN A 401 14.11 31.98 3.37
N PHE A 402 14.99 31.42 2.56
CA PHE A 402 15.92 30.34 2.89
C PHE A 402 17.21 30.52 2.05
N ASP A 403 18.32 30.04 2.57
CA ASP A 403 19.61 30.10 1.87
C ASP A 403 19.75 28.89 0.88
N SER A 404 20.72 29.05 -0.04
CA SER A 404 21.02 27.99 -1.02
C SER A 404 21.66 26.78 -0.36
N GLU A 405 22.40 26.97 0.73
CA GLU A 405 23.07 25.88 1.46
C GLU A 405 22.07 24.91 2.04
N LEU A 406 20.93 25.39 2.55
CA LEU A 406 19.83 24.53 3.00
C LEU A 406 19.27 23.71 1.86
N LEU A 407 19.04 24.29 0.69
CA LEU A 407 18.53 23.59 -0.48
C LEU A 407 19.51 22.50 -0.95
N ASP A 408 20.80 22.83 -1.04
CA ASP A 408 21.85 21.89 -1.46
C ASP A 408 21.97 20.72 -0.46
N PHE A 409 21.90 21.01 0.84
CA PHE A 409 21.89 20.00 1.89
C PHE A 409 20.65 19.06 1.79
N ILE A 410 19.47 19.59 1.51
CA ILE A 410 18.25 18.79 1.35
C ILE A 410 18.34 17.86 0.13
N LYS A 411 18.80 18.38 -1.02
CA LYS A 411 19.04 17.58 -2.21
C LYS A 411 20.02 16.43 -1.94
N LEU A 412 21.12 16.72 -1.25
CA LEU A 412 22.08 15.69 -0.85
C LEU A 412 21.43 14.62 0.02
N ASN A 413 20.65 15.00 1.03
CA ASN A 413 19.97 14.04 1.91
C ASN A 413 18.96 13.14 1.17
N ILE A 414 18.20 13.71 0.23
CA ILE A 414 17.26 12.95 -0.58
C ILE A 414 18.02 11.91 -1.43
N ASN A 415 19.11 12.32 -2.09
CA ASN A 415 19.93 11.44 -2.91
C ASN A 415 20.59 10.33 -2.07
N MET A 416 21.17 10.68 -0.91
CA MET A 416 21.73 9.66 0.01
C MET A 416 20.68 8.65 0.47
N SER A 417 19.46 9.12 0.77
CA SER A 417 18.36 8.21 1.15
C SER A 417 17.94 7.31 0.00
N HIS A 418 17.98 7.80 -1.22
CA HIS A 418 17.71 7.03 -2.43
C HIS A 418 18.79 5.95 -2.64
N GLU A 419 20.08 6.31 -2.56
CA GLU A 419 21.21 5.37 -2.67
C GLU A 419 21.15 4.28 -1.59
N THR A 420 20.91 4.66 -0.33
CA THR A 420 20.79 3.69 0.78
C THR A 420 19.68 2.65 0.54
N ARG A 421 18.57 3.05 -0.08
CA ARG A 421 17.51 2.09 -0.46
C ARG A 421 17.98 1.08 -1.51
N MET A 422 18.90 1.47 -2.39
CA MET A 422 19.43 0.58 -3.42
C MET A 422 20.41 -0.47 -2.89
N GLU A 423 20.96 -0.29 -1.68
CA GLU A 423 21.93 -1.21 -1.09
C GLU A 423 21.35 -2.58 -0.73
N SER A 424 20.05 -2.71 -0.51
CA SER A 424 19.41 -3.97 -0.14
C SER A 424 18.39 -4.44 -1.17
N VAL A 425 18.24 -5.77 -1.31
CA VAL A 425 17.22 -6.38 -2.20
C VAL A 425 15.81 -5.88 -1.88
N SER A 426 15.46 -5.84 -0.59
CA SER A 426 14.15 -5.34 -0.17
C SER A 426 13.97 -3.86 -0.51
N GLY A 427 14.99 -3.04 -0.33
CA GLY A 427 14.95 -1.62 -0.68
C GLY A 427 14.77 -1.42 -2.19
N ARG A 428 15.48 -2.18 -3.03
CA ARG A 428 15.32 -2.16 -4.49
C ARG A 428 13.92 -2.60 -4.90
N LEU A 429 13.39 -3.68 -4.32
CA LEU A 429 12.03 -4.11 -4.58
C LEU A 429 11.01 -3.02 -4.26
N TRP A 430 11.14 -2.35 -3.10
CA TRP A 430 10.24 -1.26 -2.73
C TRP A 430 10.38 -0.05 -3.66
N LEU A 431 11.58 0.26 -4.16
CA LEU A 431 11.78 1.28 -5.19
C LEU A 431 11.09 0.91 -6.50
N ILE A 432 11.21 -0.34 -6.94
CA ILE A 432 10.54 -0.84 -8.14
C ILE A 432 9.01 -0.80 -7.95
N MET A 433 8.53 -1.22 -6.78
CA MET A 433 7.10 -1.14 -6.46
C MET A 433 6.59 0.30 -6.44
N SER A 434 7.38 1.27 -5.95
CA SER A 434 6.93 2.66 -5.87
C SER A 434 6.56 3.24 -7.22
N ILE A 435 7.21 2.83 -8.31
CA ILE A 435 6.85 3.22 -9.67
C ILE A 435 5.43 2.79 -10.02
N ILE A 436 5.06 1.57 -9.66
CA ILE A 436 3.72 1.05 -9.89
C ILE A 436 2.73 1.80 -9.00
N LEU A 437 3.06 1.91 -7.70
CA LEU A 437 2.21 2.54 -6.69
C LEU A 437 1.97 4.04 -6.94
N ASP A 438 2.93 4.72 -7.60
CA ASP A 438 2.84 6.13 -7.97
C ASP A 438 2.39 6.34 -9.41
N ASN A 439 2.17 5.25 -10.16
CA ASN A 439 1.85 5.29 -11.60
C ASN A 439 2.86 6.12 -12.42
N LYS A 440 4.16 5.97 -12.11
CA LYS A 440 5.27 6.68 -12.77
C LYS A 440 5.89 5.84 -13.88
N PRO A 441 6.48 6.44 -14.91
CA PRO A 441 7.33 5.73 -15.87
C PRO A 441 8.62 5.23 -15.19
N TRP A 442 9.15 4.11 -15.67
CA TRP A 442 10.38 3.51 -15.12
C TRP A 442 11.58 4.45 -15.15
N GLU A 443 11.69 5.25 -16.18
CA GLU A 443 12.76 6.23 -16.38
C GLU A 443 12.83 7.25 -15.24
N ASP A 444 11.73 7.48 -14.55
CA ASP A 444 11.65 8.42 -13.44
C ASP A 444 12.47 7.99 -12.22
N ILE A 445 12.61 6.68 -11.96
CA ILE A 445 13.52 6.22 -10.90
C ILE A 445 14.97 6.55 -11.22
N LYS A 446 15.40 6.22 -12.44
CA LYS A 446 16.80 6.44 -12.86
C LYS A 446 17.16 7.91 -12.89
N SER A 447 16.23 8.75 -13.35
CA SER A 447 16.43 10.20 -13.43
C SER A 447 16.07 10.95 -12.12
N TYR A 448 15.58 10.26 -11.08
CA TYR A 448 15.14 10.93 -9.85
C TYR A 448 16.24 11.75 -9.17
N PRO A 449 17.50 11.25 -9.00
CA PRO A 449 18.57 12.07 -8.45
C PRO A 449 18.88 13.31 -9.29
N GLU A 450 18.85 13.19 -10.61
CA GLU A 450 19.07 14.30 -11.52
C GLU A 450 17.93 15.31 -11.44
N LYS A 451 16.68 14.85 -11.40
CA LYS A 451 15.50 15.69 -11.21
C LYS A 451 15.57 16.45 -9.89
N ILE A 452 15.91 15.78 -8.78
CA ILE A 452 16.12 16.43 -7.47
C ILE A 452 17.22 17.50 -7.56
N ASN A 453 18.36 17.18 -8.17
CA ASN A 453 19.48 18.14 -8.29
C ASN A 453 19.12 19.35 -9.16
N SER A 454 18.24 19.18 -10.16
CA SER A 454 17.82 20.25 -11.05
C SER A 454 16.81 21.23 -10.44
N VAL A 455 16.15 20.88 -9.31
CA VAL A 455 15.17 21.77 -8.66
C VAL A 455 15.84 23.09 -8.25
N THR A 456 15.31 24.20 -8.70
CA THR A 456 15.80 25.52 -8.40
C THR A 456 14.99 26.20 -7.28
N LYS A 457 15.58 27.24 -6.66
CA LYS A 457 14.89 28.07 -5.67
C LYS A 457 13.63 28.73 -6.27
N ASP A 458 13.69 29.18 -7.51
CA ASP A 458 12.57 29.83 -8.20
C ASP A 458 11.42 28.83 -8.42
N GLN A 459 11.70 27.59 -8.81
CA GLN A 459 10.69 26.54 -8.94
C GLN A 459 10.04 26.23 -7.58
N ILE A 460 10.80 26.19 -6.48
CA ILE A 460 10.26 26.00 -5.13
C ILE A 460 9.28 27.10 -4.79
N ILE A 461 9.66 28.39 -5.03
CA ILE A 461 8.82 29.55 -4.78
C ILE A 461 7.55 29.48 -5.63
N GLU A 462 7.67 29.18 -6.91
CA GLU A 462 6.55 29.07 -7.86
C GLU A 462 5.56 27.98 -7.40
N VAL A 463 6.03 26.75 -7.17
CA VAL A 463 5.21 25.60 -6.77
C VAL A 463 4.59 25.83 -5.39
N ALA A 464 5.34 26.40 -4.43
CA ALA A 464 4.79 26.75 -3.12
C ALA A 464 3.65 27.78 -3.22
N ASN A 465 3.79 28.81 -4.05
CA ASN A 465 2.73 29.81 -4.27
C ASN A 465 1.53 29.23 -5.04
N LYS A 466 1.75 28.30 -5.97
CA LYS A 466 0.71 27.61 -6.71
C LYS A 466 -0.22 26.81 -5.79
N TYR A 467 0.33 26.05 -4.86
CA TYR A 467 -0.44 25.10 -4.05
C TYR A 467 -0.74 25.58 -2.63
N PHE A 468 0.15 26.31 -1.96
CA PHE A 468 -0.06 26.75 -0.57
C PHE A 468 -0.71 28.14 -0.53
N ASN A 469 -1.91 28.20 -1.08
CA ASN A 469 -2.73 29.41 -1.10
C ASN A 469 -3.77 29.38 0.03
N ASP A 470 -4.72 30.33 0.06
CA ASP A 470 -5.74 30.43 1.12
C ASP A 470 -6.83 29.35 1.04
N ASN A 471 -6.78 28.46 0.03
CA ASN A 471 -7.77 27.40 -0.16
C ASN A 471 -7.27 26.09 0.41
N TYR A 472 -7.55 25.81 1.67
CA TYR A 472 -7.13 24.60 2.35
C TYR A 472 -8.15 24.10 3.37
N LEU A 473 -8.05 22.79 3.71
CA LEU A 473 -8.80 22.20 4.81
C LEU A 473 -7.95 22.20 6.07
N ILE A 474 -8.54 22.55 7.19
CA ILE A 474 -7.96 22.32 8.52
C ILE A 474 -8.95 21.56 9.40
N VAL A 475 -8.55 20.43 9.93
CA VAL A 475 -9.28 19.65 10.90
C VAL A 475 -8.55 19.71 12.22
N ARG A 476 -9.24 20.13 13.27
CA ARG A 476 -8.70 20.31 14.62
C ARG A 476 -9.45 19.39 15.56
N SER A 477 -8.75 18.71 16.43
CA SER A 477 -9.36 17.93 17.49
C SER A 477 -8.91 18.43 18.85
N ASP A 478 -9.86 18.75 19.71
CA ASP A 478 -9.60 18.93 21.13
C ASP A 478 -9.60 17.59 21.85
N LYS A 479 -9.15 17.59 23.12
CA LYS A 479 -9.13 16.41 23.96
C LYS A 479 -10.53 15.86 24.17
N GLY A 480 -10.71 14.58 23.97
CA GLY A 480 -11.97 13.90 24.23
C GLY A 480 -11.97 12.47 23.72
N ASP A 481 -13.03 11.79 24.01
CA ASP A 481 -13.31 10.45 23.51
C ASP A 481 -14.15 10.52 22.25
N HIS A 482 -13.89 9.66 21.30
CA HIS A 482 -14.73 9.47 20.12
C HIS A 482 -15.75 8.35 20.34
N ASP A 483 -16.85 8.40 19.61
CA ASP A 483 -17.84 7.35 19.63
C ASP A 483 -17.26 6.03 19.13
N LYS A 484 -17.31 5.00 19.97
CA LYS A 484 -16.83 3.66 19.67
C LYS A 484 -17.97 2.78 19.22
N VAL A 485 -18.13 2.65 17.90
CA VAL A 485 -19.08 1.70 17.33
C VAL A 485 -18.38 0.34 17.26
N LYS A 486 -18.88 -0.65 17.99
CA LYS A 486 -18.30 -2.00 18.00
C LYS A 486 -19.05 -2.92 17.03
N LEU A 487 -18.31 -3.59 16.17
CA LEU A 487 -18.80 -4.73 15.40
C LEU A 487 -18.84 -5.96 16.31
N GLU A 488 -20.04 -6.45 16.59
CA GLU A 488 -20.23 -7.66 17.36
C GLU A 488 -20.22 -8.88 16.45
N LYS A 489 -19.45 -9.89 16.87
CA LYS A 489 -19.47 -11.19 16.19
C LYS A 489 -20.82 -11.85 16.40
N PRO A 490 -21.35 -12.59 15.42
CA PRO A 490 -22.52 -13.43 15.63
C PRO A 490 -22.28 -14.41 16.79
N PRO A 491 -23.27 -14.65 17.66
CA PRO A 491 -23.11 -15.49 18.85
C PRO A 491 -23.14 -16.99 18.50
N PHE A 492 -22.33 -17.44 17.56
CA PHE A 492 -22.24 -18.82 17.09
C PHE A 492 -20.90 -19.45 17.46
N LYS A 493 -20.82 -20.76 17.33
CA LYS A 493 -19.55 -21.47 17.51
C LYS A 493 -18.53 -20.97 16.48
N PRO A 494 -17.29 -20.68 16.88
CA PRO A 494 -16.24 -20.34 15.93
C PRO A 494 -16.08 -21.44 14.86
N VAL A 495 -15.88 -21.05 13.63
CA VAL A 495 -15.53 -21.97 12.54
C VAL A 495 -14.04 -22.26 12.67
N ALA A 496 -13.69 -23.44 13.14
CA ALA A 496 -12.33 -23.89 13.32
C ALA A 496 -12.02 -25.08 12.42
N PRO A 497 -10.98 -25.02 11.60
CA PRO A 497 -10.55 -26.18 10.80
C PRO A 497 -9.98 -27.27 11.70
N LYS A 498 -10.18 -28.52 11.31
CA LYS A 498 -9.75 -29.70 12.09
C LYS A 498 -8.42 -30.28 11.58
N ASN A 499 -8.05 -30.00 10.36
CA ASN A 499 -6.93 -30.64 9.65
C ASN A 499 -5.63 -29.87 9.79
N THR A 500 -5.24 -29.49 11.01
CA THR A 500 -4.07 -28.63 11.26
C THR A 500 -2.75 -29.25 10.80
N GLU A 501 -2.63 -30.59 10.88
CA GLU A 501 -1.41 -31.33 10.51
C GLU A 501 -1.51 -32.01 9.14
N ALA A 502 -2.66 -31.90 8.48
CA ALA A 502 -2.86 -32.53 7.18
C ALA A 502 -2.05 -31.80 6.09
N LYS A 503 -1.82 -32.53 4.99
CA LYS A 503 -1.24 -31.99 3.75
C LYS A 503 -2.22 -32.26 2.63
N SER A 504 -2.35 -31.30 1.72
CA SER A 504 -3.08 -31.51 0.46
C SER A 504 -2.26 -32.38 -0.51
N GLU A 505 -2.88 -32.84 -1.60
CA GLU A 505 -2.16 -33.48 -2.69
C GLU A 505 -1.06 -32.57 -3.28
N TYR A 506 -1.25 -31.27 -3.24
CA TYR A 506 -0.28 -30.28 -3.71
C TYR A 506 0.99 -30.23 -2.84
N ALA A 507 0.87 -30.47 -1.55
CA ALA A 507 1.95 -30.40 -0.56
C ALA A 507 2.61 -31.78 -0.30
N SER A 508 2.06 -32.86 -0.87
CA SER A 508 2.58 -34.22 -0.79
C SER A 508 3.59 -34.49 -1.90
#